data_17f128e6b501fadec897a80e9e4aa1ee
#
_entry.id   17f128e6b501fadec897a80e9e4aa1ee
#
_cell.length_a   1.000
_cell.length_b   1.000
_cell.length_c   1.000
_cell.angle_alpha   90.00
_cell.angle_beta   90.00
_cell.angle_gamma   90.00
#
_symmetry.space_group_name_H-M   'P 1'
#
loop_
_entity.id
_entity.type
_entity.pdbx_description
1 polymer ?
#
loop_
_entity_poly.entity_id
_entity_poly.type
_entity_poly.pdbx_seq_one_letter_code
_entity_poly.pdbx_strand_id
1 'polypeptide(L)'
;MTNRPKMRILSTLPLVAALLTTACSQLGGSGSGSPTAPTGPLPAGSSVVYSAVGASDVMGIGSSSPCFVFEDCNGTGYVWVAARQLRASGYTVSVGSLGIPAAVISRAFQDLGSQNGRTIGGNLHEQEMPFVSRSANVVTVFTGANDVNTITAALGNGAGGSDPSGYIDQKVSAFSGDMNTLISGIRARATSARIIVINLPNLAGLPYLAAASLSQKQAAQRASVRMTTISINTLQGVSVIDLMCDSRFYQGSMYSSDGFHPNDTGYAVLGAEVVNAVTSSSYPAPRSSCPQMTLY
;
A
#
# COMPACT_ATOMS: atom_id res chain seq x y z
N MET A 1 -16.30 67.95 33.98
CA MET A 1 -16.57 69.32 33.47
C MET A 1 -16.05 69.37 32.05
N THR A 2 -16.99 69.62 31.12
CA THR A 2 -16.88 70.40 29.88
C THR A 2 -15.92 69.78 28.77
N ASN A 3 -16.22 69.65 27.54
CA ASN A 3 -17.40 70.00 26.74
C ASN A 3 -17.09 69.40 25.32
N ARG A 4 -18.07 68.86 24.63
CA ARG A 4 -18.01 68.63 23.19
C ARG A 4 -18.16 69.96 22.42
N PRO A 5 -17.71 69.98 21.15
CA PRO A 5 -18.77 70.15 20.17
C PRO A 5 -18.74 69.21 18.97
N LYS A 6 -19.96 69.04 18.48
CA LYS A 6 -20.32 68.41 17.18
C LYS A 6 -19.99 69.38 16.04
N MET A 7 -19.57 68.85 14.92
CA MET A 7 -19.68 69.54 13.64
C MET A 7 -20.16 68.60 12.53
N ARG A 8 -21.32 68.93 11.99
CA ARG A 8 -21.92 68.43 10.78
C ARG A 8 -21.41 69.24 9.58
N ILE A 9 -21.25 68.68 8.43
CA ILE A 9 -21.45 69.25 7.08
C ILE A 9 -21.42 68.11 6.08
N LEU A 10 -22.52 67.75 5.47
CA LEU A 10 -23.08 67.91 4.14
C LEU A 10 -22.21 67.41 2.95
N SER A 11 -22.70 66.33 2.39
CA SER A 11 -23.04 65.98 1.01
C SER A 11 -22.32 66.67 -0.14
N THR A 12 -21.71 65.88 -1.02
CA THR A 12 -21.95 65.96 -2.50
C THR A 12 -21.56 64.64 -3.14
N LEU A 13 -22.47 63.98 -3.81
CA LEU A 13 -22.23 62.99 -4.88
C LEU A 13 -21.72 63.73 -6.13
N PRO A 14 -20.92 63.03 -6.92
CA PRO A 14 -21.26 62.93 -8.32
C PRO A 14 -21.33 61.46 -8.81
N LEU A 15 -22.36 61.27 -9.54
CA LEU A 15 -22.68 60.18 -10.42
C LEU A 15 -21.57 60.03 -11.50
N VAL A 16 -20.94 58.89 -11.62
CA VAL A 16 -20.16 58.55 -12.83
C VAL A 16 -20.61 57.17 -13.34
N ALA A 17 -20.90 57.23 -14.62
CA ALA A 17 -21.58 56.24 -15.41
C ALA A 17 -20.88 54.88 -15.49
N ALA A 18 -21.73 53.87 -15.56
CA ALA A 18 -21.38 52.49 -15.84
C ALA A 18 -20.74 52.32 -17.23
N LEU A 19 -19.60 51.63 -17.28
CA LEU A 19 -19.13 50.91 -18.46
C LEU A 19 -19.14 49.41 -18.10
N LEU A 20 -20.18 48.77 -18.55
CA LEU A 20 -20.29 47.30 -18.55
C LEU A 20 -19.30 46.72 -19.56
N THR A 21 -18.18 46.24 -19.11
CA THR A 21 -17.40 45.29 -19.87
C THR A 21 -17.76 43.88 -19.35
N THR A 22 -18.54 43.17 -20.13
CA THR A 22 -18.76 41.74 -20.00
C THR A 22 -17.45 40.98 -20.20
N ALA A 23 -16.72 40.77 -19.12
CA ALA A 23 -15.68 39.72 -19.10
C ALA A 23 -16.40 38.39 -18.89
N CYS A 24 -16.49 37.57 -19.90
CA CYS A 24 -16.80 36.16 -19.77
C CYS A 24 -15.72 35.50 -18.89
N SER A 25 -15.95 35.42 -17.60
CA SER A 25 -15.26 34.50 -16.74
C SER A 25 -15.72 33.09 -17.05
N GLN A 26 -14.94 32.39 -17.88
CA GLN A 26 -14.94 30.93 -17.85
C GLN A 26 -14.56 30.49 -16.43
N LEU A 27 -15.55 30.27 -15.60
CA LEU A 27 -15.43 29.44 -14.41
C LEU A 27 -15.25 28.02 -14.93
N GLY A 28 -13.98 27.65 -15.20
CA GLY A 28 -13.61 26.27 -15.34
C GLY A 28 -14.00 25.55 -14.08
N GLY A 29 -15.00 24.68 -14.17
CA GLY A 29 -15.38 23.80 -13.08
C GLY A 29 -14.16 23.04 -12.60
N SER A 30 -13.76 23.29 -11.36
CA SER A 30 -12.85 22.43 -10.62
C SER A 30 -13.60 21.14 -10.36
N GLY A 31 -13.63 20.26 -11.36
CA GLY A 31 -13.95 18.86 -11.14
C GLY A 31 -12.86 18.33 -10.21
N SER A 32 -13.21 18.08 -8.97
CA SER A 32 -12.41 17.26 -8.04
C SER A 32 -12.41 15.81 -8.52
N GLY A 33 -11.91 15.56 -9.73
CA GLY A 33 -11.57 14.23 -10.18
C GLY A 33 -10.39 13.77 -9.34
N SER A 34 -10.56 12.70 -8.58
CA SER A 34 -9.43 11.98 -8.00
C SER A 34 -8.38 11.77 -9.11
N PRO A 35 -7.09 11.97 -8.82
CA PRO A 35 -6.06 11.74 -9.82
C PRO A 35 -6.23 10.34 -10.39
N THR A 36 -6.57 10.24 -11.66
CA THR A 36 -6.65 8.94 -12.34
C THR A 36 -5.24 8.37 -12.44
N ALA A 37 -5.09 7.09 -12.07
CA ALA A 37 -3.82 6.40 -12.23
C ALA A 37 -3.33 6.53 -13.68
N PRO A 38 -2.02 6.65 -13.93
CA PRO A 38 -1.47 6.69 -15.28
C PRO A 38 -1.95 5.45 -16.04
N THR A 39 -2.61 5.68 -17.18
CA THR A 39 -3.03 4.60 -18.08
C THR A 39 -1.92 4.35 -19.09
N GLY A 40 -1.59 3.08 -19.30
CA GLY A 40 -0.56 2.67 -20.25
C GLY A 40 0.82 2.40 -19.63
N PRO A 41 1.68 1.67 -20.33
CA PRO A 41 3.03 1.34 -19.88
C PRO A 41 3.90 2.59 -19.77
N LEU A 42 4.94 2.53 -18.94
CA LEU A 42 5.97 3.56 -19.00
C LEU A 42 6.67 3.50 -20.37
N PRO A 43 6.93 4.65 -21.03
CA PRO A 43 7.64 4.65 -22.30
C PRO A 43 8.99 3.94 -22.19
N ALA A 44 9.33 3.10 -23.17
CA ALA A 44 10.61 2.42 -23.20
C ALA A 44 11.77 3.44 -23.13
N GLY A 45 12.80 3.14 -22.35
CA GLY A 45 13.96 4.01 -22.14
C GLY A 45 13.73 5.20 -21.21
N SER A 46 12.53 5.35 -20.63
CA SER A 46 12.26 6.43 -19.68
C SER A 46 12.91 6.20 -18.31
N SER A 47 12.99 7.28 -17.52
CA SER A 47 13.43 7.17 -16.13
C SER A 47 12.32 6.62 -15.24
N VAL A 48 12.66 5.65 -14.41
CA VAL A 48 11.81 5.06 -13.37
C VAL A 48 12.32 5.52 -12.00
N VAL A 49 11.54 6.31 -11.30
CA VAL A 49 11.75 6.65 -9.90
C VAL A 49 10.82 5.74 -9.09
N TYR A 50 11.40 4.70 -8.54
CA TYR A 50 10.69 3.61 -7.87
C TYR A 50 10.75 3.78 -6.36
N SER A 51 9.61 3.93 -5.69
CA SER A 51 9.48 3.85 -4.22
C SER A 51 8.79 2.55 -3.82
N ALA A 52 9.39 1.80 -2.92
CA ALA A 52 8.82 0.56 -2.39
C ALA A 52 8.41 0.75 -0.93
N VAL A 53 7.13 0.53 -0.63
CA VAL A 53 6.48 0.69 0.68
C VAL A 53 6.04 -0.68 1.17
N GLY A 54 6.28 -1.00 2.44
CA GLY A 54 5.86 -2.27 3.05
C GLY A 54 6.82 -2.75 4.13
N ALA A 55 6.69 -4.01 4.50
CA ALA A 55 7.45 -4.56 5.63
C ALA A 55 8.80 -5.18 5.20
N SER A 56 9.16 -6.27 5.85
CA SER A 56 10.40 -7.04 5.64
C SER A 56 10.59 -7.53 4.20
N ASP A 57 9.50 -7.81 3.48
CA ASP A 57 9.54 -8.25 2.08
C ASP A 57 10.14 -7.19 1.15
N VAL A 58 9.91 -5.90 1.43
CA VAL A 58 10.51 -4.78 0.68
C VAL A 58 12.03 -4.79 0.79
N MET A 59 12.54 -5.21 1.93
CA MET A 59 13.98 -5.36 2.18
C MET A 59 14.53 -6.69 1.64
N GLY A 60 13.66 -7.61 1.24
CA GLY A 60 14.03 -8.94 0.78
C GLY A 60 14.45 -9.88 1.91
N ILE A 61 13.91 -9.71 3.14
CA ILE A 61 14.13 -10.68 4.22
C ILE A 61 13.69 -12.05 3.74
N GLY A 62 14.49 -13.07 4.03
CA GLY A 62 14.28 -14.44 3.53
C GLY A 62 15.08 -14.76 2.26
N SER A 63 15.53 -13.76 1.53
CA SER A 63 16.44 -13.96 0.39
C SER A 63 17.87 -14.18 0.83
N SER A 64 18.72 -14.66 -0.08
CA SER A 64 20.16 -14.86 0.19
C SER A 64 20.93 -13.54 0.36
N SER A 65 20.40 -12.42 -0.13
CA SER A 65 21.00 -11.09 -0.04
C SER A 65 19.93 -10.03 0.22
N PRO A 66 19.44 -9.88 1.47
CA PRO A 66 18.52 -8.78 1.82
C PRO A 66 19.25 -7.44 1.82
N CYS A 67 18.51 -6.36 1.55
CA CYS A 67 19.02 -4.99 1.55
C CYS A 67 18.42 -4.18 2.69
N PHE A 68 19.26 -3.70 3.58
CA PHE A 68 18.90 -2.89 4.76
C PHE A 68 19.14 -1.39 4.55
N VAL A 69 19.36 -0.95 3.31
CA VAL A 69 19.66 0.44 2.95
C VAL A 69 18.53 1.01 2.10
N PHE A 70 18.32 2.32 2.21
CA PHE A 70 17.31 3.04 1.43
C PHE A 70 17.74 3.26 -0.03
N GLU A 71 19.02 3.09 -0.32
CA GLU A 71 19.61 3.28 -1.64
C GLU A 71 19.81 1.95 -2.36
N ASP A 72 20.20 2.03 -3.62
CA ASP A 72 20.37 0.89 -4.51
C ASP A 72 21.43 -0.09 -3.98
N CYS A 73 21.07 -1.33 -3.91
CA CYS A 73 21.96 -2.42 -3.54
C CYS A 73 21.80 -3.64 -4.45
N ASN A 74 22.67 -4.61 -4.33
CA ASN A 74 22.66 -5.85 -5.13
C ASN A 74 21.82 -6.97 -4.49
N GLY A 75 20.73 -6.60 -3.79
CA GLY A 75 19.85 -7.55 -3.12
C GLY A 75 19.09 -8.49 -4.05
N THR A 76 18.66 -9.62 -3.50
CA THR A 76 17.86 -10.62 -4.22
C THR A 76 16.37 -10.57 -3.84
N GLY A 77 15.95 -9.61 -3.01
CA GLY A 77 14.54 -9.27 -2.78
C GLY A 77 13.87 -8.71 -4.04
N TYR A 78 12.53 -8.78 -4.10
CA TYR A 78 11.75 -8.46 -5.30
C TYR A 78 11.98 -7.03 -5.83
N VAL A 79 12.18 -6.05 -4.95
CA VAL A 79 12.43 -4.64 -5.32
C VAL A 79 13.67 -4.53 -6.20
N TRP A 80 14.75 -5.19 -5.78
CA TRP A 80 16.04 -5.15 -6.46
C TRP A 80 16.06 -6.02 -7.71
N VAL A 81 15.34 -7.14 -7.69
CA VAL A 81 15.11 -7.98 -8.88
C VAL A 81 14.36 -7.17 -9.93
N ALA A 82 13.26 -6.53 -9.57
CA ALA A 82 12.49 -5.69 -10.48
C ALA A 82 13.32 -4.54 -11.06
N ALA A 83 14.10 -3.85 -10.22
CA ALA A 83 14.95 -2.76 -10.65
C ALA A 83 16.00 -3.20 -11.68
N ARG A 84 16.68 -4.35 -11.46
CA ARG A 84 17.63 -4.91 -12.42
C ARG A 84 16.98 -5.32 -13.73
N GLN A 85 15.82 -5.93 -13.69
CA GLN A 85 15.09 -6.34 -14.89
C GLN A 85 14.61 -5.12 -15.70
N LEU A 86 14.13 -4.07 -15.04
CA LEU A 86 13.77 -2.81 -15.71
C LEU A 86 15.00 -2.17 -16.36
N ARG A 87 16.15 -2.14 -15.68
CA ARG A 87 17.42 -1.65 -16.28
C ARG A 87 17.84 -2.48 -17.47
N ALA A 88 17.75 -3.80 -17.39
CA ALA A 88 18.03 -4.71 -18.51
C ALA A 88 17.08 -4.49 -19.70
N SER A 89 15.86 -3.98 -19.44
CA SER A 89 14.88 -3.59 -20.46
C SER A 89 15.07 -2.14 -20.97
N GLY A 90 16.17 -1.47 -20.61
CA GLY A 90 16.55 -0.15 -21.11
C GLY A 90 16.04 1.05 -20.31
N TYR A 91 15.41 0.84 -19.14
CA TYR A 91 15.00 1.95 -18.27
C TYR A 91 16.17 2.44 -17.40
N THR A 92 16.19 3.74 -17.12
CA THR A 92 17.05 4.30 -16.06
C THR A 92 16.29 4.24 -14.74
N VAL A 93 16.76 3.44 -13.77
CA VAL A 93 16.00 3.17 -12.54
C VAL A 93 16.74 3.69 -11.32
N SER A 94 16.09 4.54 -10.54
CA SER A 94 16.45 4.88 -9.16
C SER A 94 15.44 4.25 -8.19
N VAL A 95 15.92 3.70 -7.07
CA VAL A 95 15.10 2.98 -6.09
C VAL A 95 15.17 3.68 -4.73
N GLY A 96 14.02 3.89 -4.10
CA GLY A 96 13.89 4.24 -2.69
C GLY A 96 13.14 3.11 -1.98
N SER A 97 13.86 2.26 -1.27
CA SER A 97 13.28 1.20 -0.43
C SER A 97 12.94 1.78 0.94
N LEU A 98 11.67 1.75 1.32
CA LEU A 98 11.17 2.34 2.58
C LEU A 98 10.81 1.26 3.60
N GLY A 99 11.00 -0.02 3.28
CA GLY A 99 10.56 -1.14 4.10
C GLY A 99 11.10 -1.11 5.53
N ILE A 100 10.21 -1.38 6.48
CA ILE A 100 10.53 -1.51 7.91
C ILE A 100 10.17 -2.94 8.35
N PRO A 101 11.12 -3.71 8.90
CA PRO A 101 10.85 -5.07 9.36
C PRO A 101 9.72 -5.11 10.38
N ALA A 102 8.82 -6.07 10.26
CA ALA A 102 7.65 -6.24 11.11
C ALA A 102 6.70 -5.02 11.16
N ALA A 103 6.78 -4.09 10.19
CA ALA A 103 5.82 -2.99 10.10
C ALA A 103 4.40 -3.49 9.83
N VAL A 104 3.44 -2.73 10.32
CA VAL A 104 2.00 -2.87 10.09
C VAL A 104 1.46 -1.60 9.43
N ILE A 105 0.21 -1.62 8.99
CA ILE A 105 -0.32 -0.53 8.19
C ILE A 105 -0.45 0.80 8.96
N SER A 106 -0.86 0.77 10.21
CA SER A 106 -1.19 1.97 10.98
C SER A 106 -0.78 1.91 12.45
N ARG A 107 -0.82 3.05 13.12
CA ARG A 107 -0.60 3.17 14.56
C ARG A 107 -1.54 2.25 15.36
N ALA A 108 -2.80 2.15 14.96
CA ALA A 108 -3.76 1.30 15.66
C ALA A 108 -3.37 -0.19 15.62
N PHE A 109 -2.87 -0.67 14.49
CA PHE A 109 -2.32 -2.03 14.38
C PHE A 109 -0.99 -2.19 15.11
N GLN A 110 -0.15 -1.15 15.13
CA GLN A 110 1.09 -1.15 15.90
C GLN A 110 0.82 -1.30 17.40
N ASP A 111 -0.10 -0.52 17.93
CA ASP A 111 -0.50 -0.57 19.34
C ASP A 111 -1.16 -1.93 19.68
N LEU A 112 -2.03 -2.43 18.80
CA LEU A 112 -2.63 -3.76 18.94
C LEU A 112 -1.57 -4.86 19.00
N GLY A 113 -0.59 -4.82 18.12
CA GLY A 113 0.51 -5.81 18.11
C GLY A 113 1.33 -5.76 19.38
N SER A 114 1.73 -4.57 19.80
CA SER A 114 2.53 -4.36 21.03
C SER A 114 1.78 -4.83 22.27
N GLN A 115 0.48 -4.56 22.38
CA GLN A 115 -0.37 -5.01 23.49
C GLN A 115 -0.53 -6.54 23.52
N ASN A 116 -0.30 -7.20 22.40
CA ASN A 116 -0.46 -8.65 22.27
C ASN A 116 0.88 -9.38 22.09
N GLY A 117 1.97 -8.81 22.61
CA GLY A 117 3.27 -9.47 22.71
C GLY A 117 4.06 -9.57 21.39
N ARG A 118 3.65 -8.80 20.36
CA ARG A 118 4.40 -8.75 19.10
C ARG A 118 5.41 -7.59 19.12
N THR A 119 6.59 -7.84 18.60
CA THR A 119 7.54 -6.78 18.27
C THR A 119 7.14 -6.19 16.91
N ILE A 120 6.68 -4.95 16.91
CA ILE A 120 6.29 -4.20 15.71
C ILE A 120 7.36 -3.15 15.44
N GLY A 121 7.97 -3.19 14.24
CA GLY A 121 9.05 -2.28 13.86
C GLY A 121 8.60 -0.86 13.57
N GLY A 122 7.33 -0.69 13.18
CA GLY A 122 6.78 0.62 12.82
C GLY A 122 5.43 0.49 12.12
N ASN A 123 4.98 1.61 11.53
CA ASN A 123 3.78 1.60 10.69
C ASN A 123 3.95 2.42 9.41
N LEU A 124 3.24 2.01 8.37
CA LEU A 124 3.40 2.58 7.04
C LEU A 124 2.90 4.04 6.96
N HIS A 125 1.82 4.37 7.66
CA HIS A 125 1.24 5.71 7.59
C HIS A 125 2.18 6.81 8.06
N GLU A 126 2.89 6.56 9.15
CA GLU A 126 3.73 7.59 9.81
C GLU A 126 5.19 7.53 9.36
N GLN A 127 5.68 6.34 9.00
CA GLN A 127 7.11 6.09 8.86
C GLN A 127 7.56 5.73 7.45
N GLU A 128 6.64 5.47 6.51
CA GLU A 128 6.97 5.17 5.12
C GLU A 128 6.25 6.08 4.12
N MET A 129 4.93 6.20 4.21
CA MET A 129 4.14 7.04 3.30
C MET A 129 4.67 8.48 3.18
N PRO A 130 5.08 9.16 4.28
CA PRO A 130 5.63 10.51 4.19
C PRO A 130 6.97 10.61 3.45
N PHE A 131 7.65 9.50 3.24
CA PHE A 131 8.97 9.42 2.60
C PHE A 131 8.92 8.92 1.15
N VAL A 132 7.74 8.53 0.65
CA VAL A 132 7.58 8.24 -0.80
C VAL A 132 8.07 9.45 -1.60
N SER A 133 8.93 9.22 -2.60
CA SER A 133 9.46 10.31 -3.42
C SER A 133 8.33 11.05 -4.14
N ARG A 134 8.35 12.37 -4.13
CA ARG A 134 7.40 13.21 -4.88
C ARG A 134 7.53 13.02 -6.40
N SER A 135 8.70 12.64 -6.86
CA SER A 135 8.96 12.33 -8.27
C SER A 135 8.75 10.86 -8.62
N ALA A 136 8.30 10.03 -7.66
CA ALA A 136 8.05 8.61 -7.95
C ALA A 136 7.00 8.49 -9.06
N ASN A 137 7.31 7.67 -10.06
CA ASN A 137 6.39 7.27 -11.12
C ASN A 137 6.03 5.78 -11.05
N VAL A 138 6.70 5.03 -10.16
CA VAL A 138 6.33 3.67 -9.75
C VAL A 138 6.35 3.59 -8.23
N VAL A 139 5.27 3.08 -7.64
CA VAL A 139 5.22 2.77 -6.21
C VAL A 139 4.67 1.36 -6.03
N THR A 140 5.41 0.49 -5.34
CA THR A 140 4.86 -0.79 -4.86
C THR A 140 4.44 -0.67 -3.41
N VAL A 141 3.34 -1.36 -3.05
CA VAL A 141 2.87 -1.49 -1.67
C VAL A 141 2.67 -2.97 -1.36
N PHE A 142 3.42 -3.49 -0.40
CA PHE A 142 3.30 -4.88 0.05
C PHE A 142 3.18 -4.92 1.58
N THR A 143 1.95 -5.07 2.07
CA THR A 143 1.61 -5.01 3.49
C THR A 143 0.40 -5.89 3.82
N GLY A 144 0.15 -6.11 5.11
CA GLY A 144 -1.02 -6.81 5.63
C GLY A 144 -0.70 -8.15 6.30
N ALA A 145 0.40 -8.84 5.94
CA ALA A 145 0.75 -10.12 6.56
C ALA A 145 1.04 -9.95 8.07
N ASN A 146 1.76 -8.89 8.46
CA ASN A 146 1.99 -8.56 9.86
C ASN A 146 0.71 -8.13 10.58
N ASP A 147 -0.22 -7.48 9.87
CA ASP A 147 -1.53 -7.09 10.40
C ASP A 147 -2.39 -8.34 10.68
N VAL A 148 -2.40 -9.32 9.78
CA VAL A 148 -3.03 -10.64 10.03
C VAL A 148 -2.41 -11.30 11.26
N ASN A 149 -1.09 -11.36 11.34
CA ASN A 149 -0.39 -11.93 12.50
C ASN A 149 -0.69 -11.17 13.79
N THR A 150 -0.94 -9.87 13.73
CA THR A 150 -1.35 -9.05 14.88
C THR A 150 -2.76 -9.40 15.33
N ILE A 151 -3.70 -9.58 14.39
CA ILE A 151 -5.07 -10.02 14.69
C ILE A 151 -5.05 -11.40 15.33
N THR A 152 -4.29 -12.35 14.77
CA THR A 152 -4.24 -13.73 15.30
C THR A 152 -3.56 -13.79 16.66
N ALA A 153 -2.56 -12.95 16.95
CA ALA A 153 -1.97 -12.84 18.28
C ALA A 153 -2.97 -12.30 19.30
N ALA A 154 -3.74 -11.27 18.95
CA ALA A 154 -4.80 -10.74 19.82
C ALA A 154 -5.88 -11.78 20.12
N LEU A 155 -6.30 -12.55 19.11
CA LEU A 155 -7.23 -13.67 19.31
C LEU A 155 -6.65 -14.74 20.24
N GLY A 156 -5.37 -15.08 20.11
CA GLY A 156 -4.67 -15.99 20.99
C GLY A 156 -4.66 -15.53 22.46
N ASN A 157 -4.73 -14.23 22.69
CA ASN A 157 -4.85 -13.59 24.01
C ASN A 157 -6.29 -13.33 24.44
N GLY A 158 -7.27 -13.93 23.77
CA GLY A 158 -8.67 -13.86 24.15
C GLY A 158 -9.48 -12.70 23.57
N ALA A 159 -8.90 -11.93 22.65
CA ALA A 159 -9.67 -10.91 21.94
C ALA A 159 -10.85 -11.56 21.18
N GLY A 160 -11.95 -10.80 21.02
CA GLY A 160 -13.16 -11.30 20.38
C GLY A 160 -14.07 -12.13 21.29
N GLY A 161 -13.60 -12.63 22.42
CA GLY A 161 -14.41 -13.36 23.41
C GLY A 161 -15.25 -14.48 22.78
N SER A 162 -16.58 -14.35 22.81
CA SER A 162 -17.52 -15.32 22.22
C SER A 162 -17.69 -15.16 20.70
N ASP A 163 -17.18 -14.09 20.08
CA ASP A 163 -17.28 -13.84 18.64
C ASP A 163 -15.91 -13.50 18.00
N PRO A 164 -15.00 -14.48 17.88
CA PRO A 164 -13.73 -14.28 17.19
C PRO A 164 -13.88 -13.84 15.72
N SER A 165 -14.93 -14.31 15.05
CA SER A 165 -15.19 -13.99 13.64
C SER A 165 -15.57 -12.53 13.45
N GLY A 166 -16.47 -12.00 14.28
CA GLY A 166 -16.84 -10.59 14.27
C GLY A 166 -15.67 -9.69 14.64
N TYR A 167 -14.81 -10.12 15.57
CA TYR A 167 -13.58 -9.40 15.87
C TYR A 167 -12.64 -9.30 14.66
N ILE A 168 -12.40 -10.41 13.94
CA ILE A 168 -11.61 -10.39 12.70
C ILE A 168 -12.23 -9.40 11.70
N ASP A 169 -13.55 -9.48 11.49
CA ASP A 169 -14.24 -8.63 10.50
C ASP A 169 -14.14 -7.14 10.85
N GLN A 170 -14.20 -6.80 12.12
CA GLN A 170 -13.98 -5.43 12.60
C GLN A 170 -12.54 -4.97 12.27
N LYS A 171 -11.53 -5.80 12.53
CA LYS A 171 -10.14 -5.47 12.22
C LYS A 171 -9.87 -5.36 10.73
N VAL A 172 -10.47 -6.24 9.92
CA VAL A 172 -10.39 -6.14 8.46
C VAL A 172 -11.04 -4.85 7.95
N SER A 173 -12.17 -4.44 8.53
CA SER A 173 -12.80 -3.16 8.17
C SER A 173 -11.91 -1.97 8.51
N ALA A 174 -11.24 -1.98 9.66
CA ALA A 174 -10.26 -0.96 10.03
C ALA A 174 -9.08 -0.94 9.04
N PHE A 175 -8.51 -2.11 8.71
CA PHE A 175 -7.45 -2.25 7.71
C PHE A 175 -7.88 -1.70 6.34
N SER A 176 -9.14 -1.89 5.94
CA SER A 176 -9.65 -1.34 4.68
C SER A 176 -9.63 0.19 4.67
N GLY A 177 -10.02 0.83 5.76
CA GLY A 177 -9.91 2.29 5.94
C GLY A 177 -8.46 2.77 5.89
N ASP A 178 -7.57 2.05 6.56
CA ASP A 178 -6.14 2.35 6.59
C ASP A 178 -5.49 2.18 5.21
N MET A 179 -5.85 1.13 4.44
CA MET A 179 -5.38 0.97 3.06
C MET A 179 -5.82 2.11 2.15
N ASN A 180 -7.06 2.56 2.25
CA ASN A 180 -7.54 3.71 1.49
C ASN A 180 -6.77 4.99 1.87
N THR A 181 -6.49 5.20 3.15
CA THR A 181 -5.67 6.31 3.66
C THR A 181 -4.25 6.25 3.09
N LEU A 182 -3.62 5.07 3.13
CA LEU A 182 -2.26 4.86 2.59
C LEU A 182 -2.20 5.17 1.09
N ILE A 183 -3.10 4.61 0.29
CA ILE A 183 -3.13 4.81 -1.16
C ILE A 183 -3.42 6.27 -1.51
N SER A 184 -4.36 6.90 -0.81
CA SER A 184 -4.67 8.32 -1.01
C SER A 184 -3.50 9.22 -0.65
N GLY A 185 -2.80 8.94 0.43
CA GLY A 185 -1.60 9.66 0.85
C GLY A 185 -0.44 9.52 -0.17
N ILE A 186 -0.22 8.31 -0.68
CA ILE A 186 0.77 8.06 -1.73
C ILE A 186 0.42 8.85 -3.00
N ARG A 187 -0.85 8.84 -3.43
CA ARG A 187 -1.30 9.61 -4.61
C ARG A 187 -1.15 11.11 -4.44
N ALA A 188 -1.50 11.62 -3.28
CA ALA A 188 -1.33 13.05 -2.98
C ALA A 188 0.14 13.48 -3.05
N ARG A 189 1.06 12.58 -2.73
CA ARG A 189 2.49 12.85 -2.70
C ARG A 189 3.16 12.63 -4.06
N ALA A 190 2.82 11.55 -4.75
CA ALA A 190 3.37 11.12 -6.04
C ALA A 190 2.23 11.01 -7.07
N THR A 191 1.77 12.16 -7.55
CA THR A 191 0.53 12.31 -8.35
C THR A 191 0.58 11.59 -9.69
N SER A 192 1.77 11.35 -10.23
CA SER A 192 2.00 10.64 -11.51
C SER A 192 2.35 9.16 -11.32
N ALA A 193 2.37 8.65 -10.07
CA ALA A 193 2.82 7.30 -9.81
C ALA A 193 1.79 6.25 -10.27
N ARG A 194 2.30 5.23 -10.95
CA ARG A 194 1.63 3.94 -11.06
C ARG A 194 1.80 3.22 -9.73
N ILE A 195 0.69 2.99 -9.03
CA ILE A 195 0.69 2.27 -7.75
C ILE A 195 0.36 0.80 -8.04
N ILE A 196 1.25 -0.06 -7.58
CA ILE A 196 1.14 -1.52 -7.69
C ILE A 196 1.02 -2.06 -6.28
N VAL A 197 -0.11 -2.66 -5.96
CA VAL A 197 -0.34 -3.29 -4.65
C VAL A 197 -0.16 -4.80 -4.80
N ILE A 198 0.58 -5.40 -3.90
CA ILE A 198 0.76 -6.85 -3.84
C ILE A 198 -0.22 -7.33 -2.76
N ASN A 199 -1.18 -8.18 -3.14
CA ASN A 199 -2.13 -8.72 -2.19
C ASN A 199 -1.52 -9.88 -1.39
N LEU A 200 -2.24 -10.36 -0.37
CA LEU A 200 -1.77 -11.41 0.51
C LEU A 200 -2.08 -12.79 -0.08
N PRO A 201 -1.17 -13.76 0.03
CA PRO A 201 -1.59 -15.16 -0.03
C PRO A 201 -2.49 -15.50 1.16
N ASN A 202 -3.23 -16.60 1.09
CA ASN A 202 -3.88 -17.16 2.29
C ASN A 202 -2.81 -17.65 3.26
N LEU A 203 -2.56 -16.89 4.34
CA LEU A 203 -1.47 -17.17 5.27
C LEU A 203 -1.59 -18.55 5.93
N ALA A 204 -2.80 -19.08 6.06
CA ALA A 204 -3.00 -20.43 6.60
C ALA A 204 -2.40 -21.53 5.71
N GLY A 205 -2.22 -21.27 4.42
CA GLY A 205 -1.60 -22.20 3.47
C GLY A 205 -0.06 -22.12 3.44
N LEU A 206 0.56 -21.20 4.18
CA LEU A 206 2.00 -21.02 4.16
C LEU A 206 2.72 -21.96 5.12
N PRO A 207 3.98 -22.34 4.82
CA PRO A 207 4.74 -23.29 5.63
C PRO A 207 4.88 -22.90 7.09
N TYR A 208 4.99 -21.59 7.45
CA TYR A 208 5.15 -21.15 8.84
C TYR A 208 3.97 -21.49 9.75
N LEU A 209 2.77 -21.69 9.19
CA LEU A 209 1.59 -22.13 9.92
C LEU A 209 1.31 -23.64 9.77
N ALA A 210 2.22 -24.43 9.16
CA ALA A 210 1.99 -25.86 8.93
C ALA A 210 1.63 -26.59 10.23
N ALA A 211 2.32 -26.29 11.33
CA ALA A 211 2.10 -26.89 12.65
C ALA A 211 1.04 -26.16 13.51
N ALA A 212 0.43 -25.09 13.02
CA ALA A 212 -0.57 -24.34 13.77
C ALA A 212 -1.87 -25.15 13.95
N SER A 213 -2.61 -24.87 15.03
CA SER A 213 -3.92 -25.48 15.26
C SER A 213 -4.93 -25.11 14.16
N LEU A 214 -5.97 -25.92 14.01
CA LEU A 214 -7.03 -25.64 13.03
C LEU A 214 -7.66 -24.26 13.26
N SER A 215 -7.92 -23.90 14.53
CA SER A 215 -8.50 -22.59 14.86
C SER A 215 -7.57 -21.42 14.48
N GLN A 216 -6.26 -21.56 14.68
CA GLN A 216 -5.27 -20.54 14.24
C GLN A 216 -5.24 -20.42 12.71
N LYS A 217 -5.26 -21.54 12.00
CA LYS A 217 -5.33 -21.55 10.54
C LYS A 217 -6.61 -20.90 10.02
N GLN A 218 -7.76 -21.24 10.59
CA GLN A 218 -9.06 -20.64 10.23
C GLN A 218 -9.07 -19.12 10.47
N ALA A 219 -8.51 -18.65 11.60
CA ALA A 219 -8.40 -17.23 11.90
C ALA A 219 -7.48 -16.50 10.89
N ALA A 220 -6.30 -17.08 10.61
CA ALA A 220 -5.37 -16.52 9.63
C ALA A 220 -5.97 -16.50 8.22
N GLN A 221 -6.65 -17.58 7.80
CA GLN A 221 -7.36 -17.63 6.52
C GLN A 221 -8.44 -16.55 6.45
N ARG A 222 -9.34 -16.47 7.46
CA ARG A 222 -10.41 -15.47 7.45
C ARG A 222 -9.83 -14.05 7.32
N ALA A 223 -8.81 -13.72 8.10
CA ALA A 223 -8.21 -12.40 8.07
C ALA A 223 -7.53 -12.12 6.71
N SER A 224 -6.65 -13.01 6.23
CA SER A 224 -5.90 -12.78 4.98
C SER A 224 -6.81 -12.77 3.74
N VAL A 225 -7.77 -13.69 3.65
CA VAL A 225 -8.72 -13.74 2.53
C VAL A 225 -9.58 -12.48 2.51
N ARG A 226 -10.13 -12.07 3.65
CA ARG A 226 -10.98 -10.87 3.70
C ARG A 226 -10.20 -9.59 3.48
N MET A 227 -8.99 -9.42 4.05
CA MET A 227 -8.12 -8.28 3.73
C MET A 227 -7.83 -8.21 2.23
N THR A 228 -7.53 -9.35 1.60
CA THR A 228 -7.32 -9.40 0.17
C THR A 228 -8.55 -9.03 -0.62
N THR A 229 -9.69 -9.71 -0.37
CA THR A 229 -10.87 -9.61 -1.24
C THR A 229 -11.68 -8.34 -1.07
N ILE A 230 -11.76 -7.79 0.15
CA ILE A 230 -12.60 -6.62 0.43
C ILE A 230 -11.82 -5.33 0.69
N SER A 231 -10.50 -5.42 0.94
CA SER A 231 -9.69 -4.23 1.19
C SER A 231 -8.72 -3.95 0.04
N ILE A 232 -7.94 -4.95 -0.41
CA ILE A 232 -6.88 -4.74 -1.41
C ILE A 232 -7.43 -4.83 -2.82
N ASN A 233 -8.16 -5.91 -3.16
CA ASN A 233 -8.64 -6.14 -4.52
C ASN A 233 -9.72 -5.15 -4.96
N THR A 234 -10.29 -4.38 -4.04
CA THR A 234 -11.31 -3.35 -4.32
C THR A 234 -10.73 -1.94 -4.52
N LEU A 235 -9.43 -1.77 -4.30
CA LEU A 235 -8.75 -0.48 -4.48
C LEU A 235 -8.87 -0.01 -5.93
N GLN A 236 -9.22 1.26 -6.10
CA GLN A 236 -9.40 1.85 -7.43
C GLN A 236 -8.12 2.49 -7.94
N GLY A 237 -7.88 2.38 -9.26
CA GLY A 237 -6.75 3.02 -9.93
C GLY A 237 -5.38 2.49 -9.49
N VAL A 238 -5.30 1.26 -9.05
CA VAL A 238 -4.05 0.53 -8.78
C VAL A 238 -3.99 -0.75 -9.62
N SER A 239 -2.78 -1.26 -9.87
CA SER A 239 -2.61 -2.64 -10.34
C SER A 239 -2.44 -3.54 -9.11
N VAL A 240 -3.05 -4.72 -9.11
CA VAL A 240 -2.91 -5.67 -7.99
C VAL A 240 -2.21 -6.94 -8.47
N ILE A 241 -1.07 -7.25 -7.87
CA ILE A 241 -0.38 -8.54 -8.05
C ILE A 241 -1.09 -9.55 -7.15
N ASP A 242 -1.66 -10.59 -7.76
CA ASP A 242 -2.58 -11.53 -7.09
C ASP A 242 -1.85 -12.75 -6.52
N LEU A 243 -1.25 -12.62 -5.32
CA LEU A 243 -0.64 -13.75 -4.61
C LEU A 243 -1.69 -14.70 -4.03
N MET A 244 -2.90 -14.19 -3.72
CA MET A 244 -3.97 -15.02 -3.15
C MET A 244 -4.30 -16.20 -4.06
N CYS A 245 -4.36 -15.96 -5.35
CA CYS A 245 -4.75 -16.97 -6.32
C CYS A 245 -3.58 -17.51 -7.18
N ASP A 246 -2.36 -17.13 -6.89
CA ASP A 246 -1.18 -17.67 -7.53
C ASP A 246 -0.69 -18.93 -6.79
N SER A 247 -0.95 -20.09 -7.36
CA SER A 247 -0.61 -21.40 -6.77
C SER A 247 0.89 -21.59 -6.51
N ARG A 248 1.76 -20.82 -7.18
CA ARG A 248 3.21 -20.84 -6.93
C ARG A 248 3.53 -20.48 -5.49
N PHE A 249 2.83 -19.48 -4.93
CA PHE A 249 3.04 -18.97 -3.56
C PHE A 249 2.44 -19.87 -2.46
N TYR A 250 2.07 -21.11 -2.77
CA TYR A 250 1.68 -22.16 -1.81
C TYR A 250 2.65 -23.34 -1.83
N GLN A 251 3.75 -23.23 -2.57
CA GLN A 251 4.80 -24.23 -2.62
C GLN A 251 5.92 -23.87 -1.62
N GLY A 252 6.31 -24.79 -0.76
CA GLY A 252 7.37 -24.57 0.22
C GLY A 252 8.71 -24.14 -0.39
N SER A 253 8.98 -24.52 -1.64
CA SER A 253 10.17 -24.13 -2.40
C SER A 253 10.25 -22.63 -2.70
N MET A 254 9.17 -21.88 -2.53
CA MET A 254 9.13 -20.42 -2.74
C MET A 254 9.52 -19.64 -1.49
N TYR A 255 9.68 -20.29 -0.34
CA TYR A 255 9.90 -19.66 0.95
C TYR A 255 11.28 -19.95 1.51
N SER A 256 11.75 -19.05 2.37
CA SER A 256 12.93 -19.26 3.19
C SER A 256 12.66 -20.28 4.30
N SER A 257 13.68 -20.59 5.09
CA SER A 257 13.56 -21.57 6.19
C SER A 257 12.54 -21.18 7.26
N ASP A 258 12.14 -19.90 7.34
CA ASP A 258 11.12 -19.45 8.29
C ASP A 258 9.68 -19.75 7.79
N GLY A 259 9.54 -20.14 6.53
CA GLY A 259 8.26 -20.51 5.90
C GLY A 259 7.29 -19.35 5.71
N PHE A 260 7.72 -18.11 5.98
CA PHE A 260 6.91 -16.89 5.91
C PHE A 260 7.39 -15.94 4.82
N HIS A 261 8.69 -15.64 4.79
CA HIS A 261 9.27 -14.76 3.78
C HIS A 261 9.63 -15.56 2.53
N PRO A 262 9.37 -15.02 1.33
CA PRO A 262 9.86 -15.62 0.11
C PRO A 262 11.39 -15.75 0.12
N ASN A 263 11.91 -16.80 -0.51
CA ASN A 263 13.33 -16.93 -0.82
C ASN A 263 13.67 -16.28 -2.18
N ASP A 264 14.89 -16.46 -2.67
CA ASP A 264 15.32 -15.91 -3.97
C ASP A 264 14.39 -16.30 -5.12
N THR A 265 13.89 -17.54 -5.13
CA THR A 265 12.95 -18.01 -6.17
C THR A 265 11.61 -17.28 -6.07
N GLY A 266 11.05 -17.15 -4.84
CA GLY A 266 9.81 -16.43 -4.62
C GLY A 266 9.93 -14.95 -4.98
N TYR A 267 11.02 -14.32 -4.56
CA TYR A 267 11.27 -12.92 -4.90
C TYR A 267 11.59 -12.69 -6.38
N ALA A 268 12.21 -13.66 -7.08
CA ALA A 268 12.41 -13.56 -8.52
C ALA A 268 11.07 -13.54 -9.27
N VAL A 269 10.13 -14.41 -8.88
CA VAL A 269 8.77 -14.41 -9.43
C VAL A 269 8.07 -13.10 -9.15
N LEU A 270 8.10 -12.63 -7.90
CA LEU A 270 7.44 -11.39 -7.51
C LEU A 270 8.04 -10.16 -8.23
N GLY A 271 9.37 -10.10 -8.36
CA GLY A 271 10.05 -9.05 -9.11
C GLY A 271 9.64 -9.02 -10.59
N ALA A 272 9.50 -10.19 -11.22
CA ALA A 272 9.03 -10.30 -12.61
C ALA A 272 7.57 -9.81 -12.74
N GLU A 273 6.69 -10.11 -11.78
CA GLU A 273 5.31 -9.60 -11.78
C GLU A 273 5.26 -8.07 -11.60
N VAL A 274 6.15 -7.49 -10.79
CA VAL A 274 6.29 -6.02 -10.67
C VAL A 274 6.70 -5.43 -12.02
N VAL A 275 7.70 -6.00 -12.70
CA VAL A 275 8.12 -5.53 -14.04
C VAL A 275 6.96 -5.61 -15.03
N ASN A 276 6.22 -6.74 -15.03
CA ASN A 276 5.05 -6.92 -15.88
C ASN A 276 3.99 -5.84 -15.59
N ALA A 277 3.69 -5.57 -14.31
CA ALA A 277 2.74 -4.52 -13.92
C ALA A 277 3.22 -3.10 -14.32
N VAL A 278 4.53 -2.84 -14.37
CA VAL A 278 5.09 -1.56 -14.80
C VAL A 278 5.05 -1.38 -16.31
N THR A 279 5.32 -2.44 -17.08
CA THR A 279 5.57 -2.35 -18.53
C THR A 279 4.37 -2.73 -19.38
N SER A 280 3.34 -3.36 -18.81
CA SER A 280 2.14 -3.75 -19.56
C SER A 280 1.18 -2.57 -19.74
N SER A 281 0.52 -2.54 -20.88
CA SER A 281 -0.56 -1.58 -21.17
C SER A 281 -1.81 -1.84 -20.32
N SER A 282 -2.04 -3.11 -19.96
CA SER A 282 -3.09 -3.53 -19.02
C SER A 282 -2.55 -4.66 -18.16
N TYR A 283 -2.67 -4.52 -16.85
CA TYR A 283 -2.34 -5.60 -15.91
C TYR A 283 -3.63 -6.32 -15.50
N PRO A 284 -3.66 -7.65 -15.47
CA PRO A 284 -4.88 -8.39 -15.15
C PRO A 284 -5.44 -8.00 -13.77
N ALA A 285 -6.76 -7.91 -13.68
CA ALA A 285 -7.43 -7.76 -12.39
C ALA A 285 -7.24 -9.04 -11.55
N PRO A 286 -7.16 -8.92 -10.20
CA PRO A 286 -7.07 -10.08 -9.34
C PRO A 286 -8.34 -10.93 -9.46
N ARG A 287 -8.19 -12.24 -9.29
CA ARG A 287 -9.32 -13.18 -9.37
C ARG A 287 -10.26 -12.98 -8.18
N SER A 288 -11.56 -13.04 -8.45
CA SER A 288 -12.60 -12.92 -7.41
C SER A 288 -12.70 -14.15 -6.53
N SER A 289 -12.26 -15.31 -7.01
CA SER A 289 -12.25 -16.58 -6.28
C SER A 289 -11.20 -17.54 -6.81
N CYS A 290 -10.70 -18.39 -5.93
CA CYS A 290 -9.79 -19.50 -6.26
C CYS A 290 -9.77 -20.52 -5.10
N PRO A 291 -9.31 -21.77 -5.34
CA PRO A 291 -9.27 -22.81 -4.31
C PRO A 291 -8.45 -22.41 -3.07
N GLN A 292 -7.44 -21.56 -3.24
CA GLN A 292 -6.58 -21.09 -2.14
C GLN A 292 -7.31 -20.25 -1.10
N MET A 293 -8.49 -19.71 -1.41
CA MET A 293 -9.29 -18.93 -0.45
C MET A 293 -10.01 -19.79 0.60
N THR A 294 -10.09 -21.11 0.39
CA THR A 294 -10.89 -22.03 1.22
C THR A 294 -10.12 -23.30 1.58
N LEU A 295 -8.93 -23.15 2.14
CA LEU A 295 -8.05 -24.28 2.51
C LEU A 295 -8.48 -24.94 3.82
N TYR A 296 -9.12 -24.16 4.73
CA TYR A 296 -9.52 -24.61 6.08
C TYR A 296 -10.92 -24.15 6.47
#